data_e9cc01bca2787366cfabf679285d8ff6
#
_entry.id   e9cc01bca2787366cfabf679285d8ff6
#
_cell.length_a   1.000
_cell.length_b   1.000
_cell.length_c   1.000
_cell.angle_alpha   90.00
_cell.angle_beta   90.00
_cell.angle_gamma   90.00
#
_symmetry.space_group_name_H-M   'P 1'
#
loop_
_entity.id
_entity.type
_entity.pdbx_description
1 polymer ?
#
loop_
_entity_poly.entity_id
_entity_poly.type
_entity_poly.pdbx_seq_one_letter_code
_entity_poly.pdbx_strand_id
1 'polypeptide(L)'
;MPQSAAPLRQLRHRARRHFGGAGRRGLLIAFEGADGSGKTTQRKLFKTWLKADGYDVVTTKWNSSDLIKPIIKSRKTVQALSPEEFSLLHAADFRHRVEHTVLPALWDGQIVIADRFLFTGLARDVARGLDLDWVLKLYQPLLWPDLVFYFAVTPDTSSRRVTTTRTPNFYESGRDVTDIADPVESYYTFVQRVIREYESLAIVFNMTTIDGELPIADQHHRLRELFREGQTRPWSEWNVDAVAEWLAVSGNGR
;
A
#
# COMPACT_ATOMS: atom_id res chain seq x y z
N MET A 1 24.41 21.40 -1.14
CA MET A 1 23.76 21.34 -2.47
C MET A 1 22.70 20.24 -2.39
N PRO A 2 21.41 20.52 -2.43
CA PRO A 2 20.39 19.48 -2.41
C PRO A 2 20.39 18.76 -3.76
N GLN A 3 20.94 17.55 -3.78
CA GLN A 3 20.82 16.66 -4.92
C GLN A 3 19.43 16.05 -4.94
N SER A 4 18.68 16.50 -5.82
CA SER A 4 17.84 15.90 -6.87
C SER A 4 16.40 15.54 -6.48
N ALA A 5 15.52 16.55 -6.60
CA ALA A 5 14.12 16.33 -7.01
C ALA A 5 14.01 15.72 -8.45
N ALA A 6 15.13 15.56 -9.15
CA ALA A 6 15.22 15.02 -10.51
C ALA A 6 14.71 13.56 -10.65
N PRO A 7 15.02 12.61 -9.76
CA PRO A 7 14.55 11.24 -9.89
C PRO A 7 13.03 11.13 -9.83
N LEU A 8 12.37 11.85 -8.93
CA LEU A 8 10.92 11.79 -8.75
C LEU A 8 10.14 12.50 -9.85
N ARG A 9 10.65 13.63 -10.37
CA ARG A 9 10.09 14.27 -11.57
C ARG A 9 10.22 13.36 -12.79
N GLN A 10 11.35 12.67 -12.94
CA GLN A 10 11.56 11.68 -14.00
C GLN A 10 10.67 10.43 -13.81
N LEU A 11 10.46 9.97 -12.57
CA LEU A 11 9.55 8.87 -12.25
C LEU A 11 8.10 9.23 -12.59
N ARG A 12 7.63 10.42 -12.23
CA ARG A 12 6.31 10.94 -12.63
C ARG A 12 6.14 10.99 -14.15
N HIS A 13 7.15 11.47 -14.85
CA HIS A 13 7.09 11.62 -16.31
C HIS A 13 7.16 10.25 -17.03
N ARG A 14 7.93 9.29 -16.48
CA ARG A 14 7.98 7.90 -16.99
C ARG A 14 6.68 7.14 -16.68
N ALA A 15 6.12 7.26 -15.47
CA ALA A 15 4.84 6.66 -15.11
C ALA A 15 3.70 7.22 -15.99
N ARG A 16 3.65 8.53 -16.22
CA ARG A 16 2.68 9.14 -17.16
C ARG A 16 2.83 8.62 -18.58
N ARG A 17 4.05 8.39 -19.09
CA ARG A 17 4.27 7.86 -20.43
C ARG A 17 3.97 6.37 -20.55
N HIS A 18 4.19 5.58 -19.50
CA HIS A 18 4.00 4.13 -19.53
C HIS A 18 2.57 3.70 -19.19
N PHE A 19 1.95 4.35 -18.20
CA PHE A 19 0.67 3.92 -17.65
C PHE A 19 -0.40 5.03 -17.60
N GLY A 20 -0.07 6.26 -17.89
CA GLY A 20 -0.95 7.43 -17.77
C GLY A 20 -1.28 8.10 -19.10
N GLY A 21 -1.20 7.36 -20.20
CA GLY A 21 -1.55 7.88 -21.53
C GLY A 21 -3.02 8.32 -21.64
N ALA A 22 -3.31 9.11 -22.65
CA ALA A 22 -4.61 9.75 -22.94
C ALA A 22 -5.82 8.81 -23.07
N GLY A 23 -5.70 7.52 -22.74
CA GLY A 23 -6.76 6.51 -22.83
C GLY A 23 -7.31 6.00 -21.49
N ARG A 24 -6.71 6.35 -20.33
CA ARG A 24 -7.20 5.89 -19.04
C ARG A 24 -8.47 6.62 -18.65
N ARG A 25 -9.58 5.90 -18.50
CA ARG A 25 -10.90 6.43 -18.14
C ARG A 25 -11.35 6.06 -16.73
N GLY A 26 -10.77 4.99 -16.14
CA GLY A 26 -11.11 4.47 -14.82
C GLY A 26 -10.37 5.15 -13.67
N LEU A 27 -10.75 4.81 -12.43
CA LEU A 27 -10.21 5.37 -11.19
C LEU A 27 -9.56 4.27 -10.35
N LEU A 28 -8.32 4.48 -9.90
CA LEU A 28 -7.61 3.55 -9.01
C LEU A 28 -7.62 4.09 -7.57
N ILE A 29 -8.22 3.32 -6.66
CA ILE A 29 -8.34 3.66 -5.25
C ILE A 29 -7.57 2.61 -4.43
N ALA A 30 -6.58 3.03 -3.65
CA ALA A 30 -5.84 2.16 -2.76
C ALA A 30 -6.34 2.28 -1.30
N PHE A 31 -6.51 1.13 -0.65
CA PHE A 31 -6.79 1.01 0.78
C PHE A 31 -5.52 0.50 1.46
N GLU A 32 -4.88 1.36 2.24
CA GLU A 32 -3.57 1.13 2.85
C GLU A 32 -3.62 1.16 4.38
N GLY A 33 -2.64 0.57 5.03
CA GLY A 33 -2.51 0.55 6.50
C GLY A 33 -2.08 -0.81 7.04
N ALA A 34 -1.77 -0.86 8.33
CA ALA A 34 -1.34 -2.05 9.04
C ALA A 34 -2.41 -3.16 9.08
N ASP A 35 -2.03 -4.37 9.43
CA ASP A 35 -2.99 -5.43 9.72
C ASP A 35 -3.86 -5.02 10.93
N GLY A 36 -5.12 -5.44 10.98
CA GLY A 36 -6.05 -5.01 12.04
C GLY A 36 -6.58 -3.58 11.94
N SER A 37 -6.18 -2.78 10.93
CA SER A 37 -6.65 -1.39 10.77
C SER A 37 -8.11 -1.23 10.30
N GLY A 38 -8.81 -2.32 9.97
CA GLY A 38 -10.21 -2.26 9.52
C GLY A 38 -10.40 -2.07 8.02
N LYS A 39 -9.33 -1.80 7.25
CA LYS A 39 -9.40 -1.55 5.79
C LYS A 39 -10.18 -2.60 4.99
N THR A 40 -10.05 -3.90 5.31
CA THR A 40 -10.77 -4.96 4.57
C THR A 40 -12.28 -4.87 4.76
N THR A 41 -12.75 -4.52 5.95
CA THR A 41 -14.18 -4.28 6.23
C THR A 41 -14.67 -3.08 5.44
N GLN A 42 -13.96 -1.95 5.52
CA GLN A 42 -14.31 -0.73 4.82
C GLN A 42 -14.28 -0.90 3.29
N ARG A 43 -13.29 -1.61 2.77
CA ARG A 43 -13.21 -1.94 1.34
C ARG A 43 -14.46 -2.71 0.86
N LYS A 44 -14.93 -3.69 1.65
CA LYS A 44 -16.13 -4.46 1.31
C LYS A 44 -17.37 -3.56 1.29
N LEU A 45 -17.57 -2.75 2.32
CA LEU A 45 -18.69 -1.80 2.41
C LEU A 45 -18.63 -0.77 1.28
N PHE A 46 -17.45 -0.21 1.02
CA PHE A 46 -17.23 0.80 -0.01
C PHE A 46 -17.49 0.24 -1.42
N LYS A 47 -17.05 -1.00 -1.70
CA LYS A 47 -17.38 -1.70 -2.95
C LYS A 47 -18.90 -1.87 -3.12
N THR A 48 -19.59 -2.29 -2.06
CA THR A 48 -21.04 -2.49 -2.10
C THR A 48 -21.77 -1.17 -2.37
N TRP A 49 -21.33 -0.11 -1.72
CA TRP A 49 -21.90 1.21 -1.93
C TRP A 49 -21.66 1.73 -3.35
N LEU A 50 -20.44 1.67 -3.89
CA LEU A 50 -20.15 2.10 -5.26
C LEU A 50 -20.99 1.34 -6.30
N LYS A 51 -21.17 0.01 -6.11
CA LYS A 51 -22.02 -0.78 -6.99
C LYS A 51 -23.49 -0.37 -6.91
N ALA A 52 -23.99 -0.04 -5.72
CA ALA A 52 -25.34 0.47 -5.54
C ALA A 52 -25.54 1.85 -6.19
N ASP A 53 -24.49 2.68 -6.22
CA ASP A 53 -24.45 3.98 -6.92
C ASP A 53 -24.24 3.83 -8.45
N GLY A 54 -24.18 2.59 -9.00
CA GLY A 54 -24.12 2.33 -10.43
C GLY A 54 -22.70 2.26 -11.03
N TYR A 55 -21.65 2.30 -10.20
CA TYR A 55 -20.28 2.16 -10.69
C TYR A 55 -19.92 0.70 -11.00
N ASP A 56 -19.17 0.50 -12.08
CA ASP A 56 -18.52 -0.78 -12.34
C ASP A 56 -17.20 -0.87 -11.57
N VAL A 57 -17.07 -1.91 -10.71
CA VAL A 57 -16.00 -2.01 -9.71
C VAL A 57 -15.27 -3.34 -9.79
N VAL A 58 -13.98 -3.26 -10.07
CA VAL A 58 -13.01 -4.37 -9.97
C VAL A 58 -12.25 -4.26 -8.65
N THR A 59 -11.87 -5.38 -8.07
CA THR A 59 -11.05 -5.41 -6.86
C THR A 59 -9.81 -6.25 -7.05
N THR A 60 -8.68 -5.74 -6.58
CA THR A 60 -7.42 -6.48 -6.48
C THR A 60 -6.94 -6.51 -5.04
N LYS A 61 -6.12 -7.49 -4.67
CA LYS A 61 -5.60 -7.67 -3.32
C LYS A 61 -4.11 -7.96 -3.38
N TRP A 62 -3.36 -7.48 -2.41
CA TRP A 62 -1.95 -7.83 -2.24
C TRP A 62 -1.74 -9.35 -2.19
N ASN A 63 -0.71 -9.84 -2.89
CA ASN A 63 -0.42 -11.26 -2.97
C ASN A 63 -1.60 -12.08 -3.54
N SER A 64 -2.14 -11.67 -4.68
CA SER A 64 -3.26 -12.35 -5.32
C SER A 64 -3.04 -12.69 -6.80
N SER A 65 -1.85 -12.44 -7.35
CA SER A 65 -1.46 -12.94 -8.67
C SER A 65 -1.60 -14.47 -8.72
N ASP A 66 -2.29 -14.99 -9.67
CA ASP A 66 -2.45 -16.43 -9.89
C ASP A 66 -1.12 -17.11 -10.26
N LEU A 67 -0.22 -16.37 -10.94
CA LEU A 67 1.11 -16.83 -11.31
C LEU A 67 2.10 -16.85 -10.14
N ILE A 68 2.17 -15.77 -9.34
CA ILE A 68 3.24 -15.58 -8.34
C ILE A 68 2.83 -16.08 -6.95
N LYS A 69 1.56 -15.96 -6.58
CA LYS A 69 1.05 -16.37 -5.27
C LYS A 69 1.38 -17.82 -4.87
N PRO A 70 1.31 -18.83 -5.76
CA PRO A 70 1.72 -20.20 -5.40
C PRO A 70 3.19 -20.29 -4.99
N ILE A 71 4.08 -19.55 -5.68
CA ILE A 71 5.51 -19.49 -5.40
C ILE A 71 5.73 -18.85 -4.02
N ILE A 72 5.13 -17.67 -3.78
CA ILE A 72 5.21 -16.99 -2.48
C ILE A 72 4.72 -17.90 -1.36
N LYS A 73 3.59 -18.59 -1.55
CA LYS A 73 3.03 -19.51 -0.56
C LYS A 73 4.01 -20.64 -0.23
N SER A 74 4.58 -21.29 -1.24
CA SER A 74 5.55 -22.37 -1.08
C SER A 74 6.80 -21.90 -0.30
N ARG A 75 7.39 -20.78 -0.70
CA ARG A 75 8.59 -20.23 -0.06
C ARG A 75 8.34 -19.78 1.39
N LYS A 76 7.17 -19.20 1.66
CA LYS A 76 6.76 -18.81 3.02
C LYS A 76 6.60 -20.00 3.96
N THR A 77 6.19 -21.16 3.44
CA THR A 77 6.01 -22.36 4.25
C THR A 77 7.33 -22.84 4.84
N VAL A 78 8.42 -22.74 4.11
CA VAL A 78 9.77 -23.17 4.56
C VAL A 78 10.51 -22.06 5.33
N GLN A 79 9.93 -20.88 5.49
CA GLN A 79 10.49 -19.74 6.24
C GLN A 79 11.93 -19.37 5.84
N ALA A 80 12.25 -19.48 4.54
CA ALA A 80 13.60 -19.34 4.01
C ALA A 80 13.76 -18.16 3.04
N LEU A 81 12.84 -17.18 3.07
CA LEU A 81 12.99 -15.96 2.26
C LEU A 81 13.81 -14.93 3.03
N SER A 82 14.86 -14.41 2.40
CA SER A 82 15.47 -13.17 2.85
C SER A 82 14.53 -11.98 2.66
N PRO A 83 14.76 -10.82 3.31
CA PRO A 83 14.01 -9.60 3.05
C PRO A 83 13.96 -9.22 1.56
N GLU A 84 15.08 -9.35 0.84
CA GLU A 84 15.20 -9.06 -0.59
C GLU A 84 14.37 -10.02 -1.44
N GLU A 85 14.48 -11.35 -1.19
CA GLU A 85 13.67 -12.36 -1.89
C GLU A 85 12.17 -12.13 -1.64
N PHE A 86 11.81 -11.78 -0.40
CA PHE A 86 10.43 -11.44 -0.04
C PHE A 86 9.93 -10.25 -0.86
N SER A 87 10.71 -9.18 -0.95
CA SER A 87 10.38 -7.97 -1.70
C SER A 87 10.29 -8.25 -3.21
N LEU A 88 11.27 -8.97 -3.78
CA LEU A 88 11.28 -9.36 -5.20
C LEU A 88 10.03 -10.14 -5.61
N LEU A 89 9.62 -11.12 -4.80
CA LEU A 89 8.43 -11.91 -5.08
C LEU A 89 7.13 -11.08 -4.99
N HIS A 90 7.05 -10.17 -4.02
CA HIS A 90 5.89 -9.29 -3.89
C HIS A 90 5.84 -8.21 -4.98
N ALA A 91 7.00 -7.72 -5.45
CA ALA A 91 7.07 -6.83 -6.59
C ALA A 91 6.65 -7.53 -7.89
N ALA A 92 7.02 -8.80 -8.07
CA ALA A 92 6.55 -9.62 -9.20
C ALA A 92 5.02 -9.83 -9.15
N ASP A 93 4.44 -10.15 -7.97
CA ASP A 93 2.98 -10.21 -7.76
C ASP A 93 2.32 -8.87 -8.11
N PHE A 94 2.88 -7.77 -7.62
CA PHE A 94 2.38 -6.42 -7.88
C PHE A 94 2.36 -6.12 -9.37
N ARG A 95 3.47 -6.36 -10.08
CA ARG A 95 3.61 -6.13 -11.52
C ARG A 95 2.58 -6.93 -12.31
N HIS A 96 2.47 -8.23 -12.04
CA HIS A 96 1.51 -9.10 -12.72
C HIS A 96 0.07 -8.61 -12.52
N ARG A 97 -0.31 -8.24 -11.29
CA ARG A 97 -1.64 -7.68 -11.01
C ARG A 97 -1.90 -6.34 -11.71
N VAL A 98 -0.89 -5.46 -11.76
CA VAL A 98 -1.00 -4.19 -12.48
C VAL A 98 -1.30 -4.43 -13.95
N GLU A 99 -0.56 -5.30 -14.60
CA GLU A 99 -0.67 -5.53 -16.05
C GLU A 99 -1.92 -6.33 -16.44
N HIS A 100 -2.31 -7.32 -15.64
CA HIS A 100 -3.38 -8.27 -16.01
C HIS A 100 -4.73 -8.00 -15.33
N THR A 101 -4.79 -7.13 -14.34
CA THR A 101 -6.04 -6.82 -13.63
C THR A 101 -6.32 -5.32 -13.59
N VAL A 102 -5.33 -4.53 -13.14
CA VAL A 102 -5.57 -3.10 -12.86
C VAL A 102 -5.66 -2.30 -14.14
N LEU A 103 -4.66 -2.38 -15.01
CA LEU A 103 -4.64 -1.59 -16.26
C LEU A 103 -5.81 -1.91 -17.19
N PRO A 104 -6.17 -3.19 -17.47
CA PRO A 104 -7.34 -3.49 -18.28
C PRO A 104 -8.62 -2.87 -17.73
N ALA A 105 -8.88 -3.00 -16.43
CA ALA A 105 -10.05 -2.43 -15.80
C ALA A 105 -10.09 -0.88 -15.88
N LEU A 106 -8.93 -0.23 -15.72
CA LEU A 106 -8.84 1.23 -15.84
C LEU A 106 -9.07 1.70 -17.29
N TRP A 107 -8.62 0.95 -18.28
CA TRP A 107 -8.89 1.25 -19.70
C TRP A 107 -10.36 1.08 -20.07
N ASP A 108 -11.03 0.10 -19.44
CA ASP A 108 -12.46 -0.12 -19.58
C ASP A 108 -13.33 0.90 -18.82
N GLY A 109 -12.69 1.87 -18.13
CA GLY A 109 -13.40 2.92 -17.39
C GLY A 109 -13.91 2.50 -16.01
N GLN A 110 -13.50 1.35 -15.50
CA GLN A 110 -13.95 0.80 -14.23
C GLN A 110 -13.23 1.45 -13.04
N ILE A 111 -13.88 1.43 -11.86
CA ILE A 111 -13.21 1.76 -10.60
C ILE A 111 -12.47 0.52 -10.11
N VAL A 112 -11.17 0.65 -9.91
CA VAL A 112 -10.35 -0.39 -9.29
C VAL A 112 -10.11 -0.07 -7.82
N ILE A 113 -10.54 -0.96 -6.93
CA ILE A 113 -10.23 -0.89 -5.49
C ILE A 113 -9.11 -1.89 -5.17
N ALA A 114 -7.96 -1.38 -4.75
CA ALA A 114 -6.84 -2.19 -4.31
C ALA A 114 -6.82 -2.33 -2.77
N ASP A 115 -6.98 -3.58 -2.27
CA ASP A 115 -6.70 -3.94 -0.87
C ASP A 115 -5.19 -4.12 -0.73
N ARG A 116 -4.49 -3.08 -0.36
CA ARG A 116 -3.04 -2.88 -0.43
C ARG A 116 -2.52 -2.74 -1.88
N PHE A 117 -1.71 -1.74 -2.06
CA PHE A 117 -1.08 -1.42 -3.34
C PHE A 117 0.41 -1.12 -3.15
N LEU A 118 0.97 -0.20 -3.91
CA LEU A 118 2.38 0.17 -3.89
C LEU A 118 2.91 0.49 -2.48
N PHE A 119 2.15 1.26 -1.69
CA PHE A 119 2.60 1.74 -0.38
C PHE A 119 2.76 0.61 0.65
N THR A 120 2.06 -0.50 0.49
CA THR A 120 2.30 -1.70 1.30
C THR A 120 3.69 -2.27 1.05
N GLY A 121 4.16 -2.31 -0.20
CA GLY A 121 5.54 -2.69 -0.53
C GLY A 121 6.54 -1.74 0.13
N LEU A 122 6.40 -0.43 -0.12
CA LEU A 122 7.29 0.57 0.45
C LEU A 122 7.36 0.48 1.98
N ALA A 123 6.21 0.49 2.68
CA ALA A 123 6.19 0.47 4.14
C ALA A 123 6.76 -0.83 4.73
N ARG A 124 6.40 -1.98 4.18
CA ARG A 124 6.80 -3.27 4.76
C ARG A 124 8.22 -3.67 4.42
N ASP A 125 8.72 -3.31 3.25
CA ASP A 125 10.06 -3.65 2.81
C ASP A 125 11.10 -2.76 3.50
N VAL A 126 10.80 -1.45 3.65
CA VAL A 126 11.64 -0.53 4.44
C VAL A 126 11.62 -0.89 5.93
N ALA A 127 10.47 -1.27 6.49
CA ALA A 127 10.38 -1.77 7.88
C ALA A 127 11.20 -3.07 8.11
N ARG A 128 11.53 -3.81 7.04
CA ARG A 128 12.48 -4.95 7.07
C ARG A 128 13.94 -4.56 6.97
N GLY A 129 14.24 -3.28 6.82
CA GLY A 129 15.60 -2.75 6.71
C GLY A 129 16.12 -2.65 5.28
N LEU A 130 15.27 -2.82 4.27
CA LEU A 130 15.68 -2.62 2.88
C LEU A 130 15.82 -1.14 2.54
N ASP A 131 16.78 -0.85 1.67
CA ASP A 131 17.01 0.51 1.17
C ASP A 131 15.83 1.00 0.34
N LEU A 132 15.33 2.19 0.66
CA LEU A 132 14.15 2.76 0.02
C LEU A 132 14.34 2.98 -1.48
N ASP A 133 15.51 3.47 -1.91
CA ASP A 133 15.82 3.70 -3.32
C ASP A 133 15.81 2.39 -4.11
N TRP A 134 16.32 1.31 -3.49
CA TRP A 134 16.27 -0.02 -4.07
C TRP A 134 14.82 -0.51 -4.20
N VAL A 135 14.00 -0.38 -3.14
CA VAL A 135 12.59 -0.77 -3.16
C VAL A 135 11.82 0.02 -4.22
N LEU A 136 12.01 1.35 -4.29
CA LEU A 136 11.38 2.17 -5.32
C LEU A 136 11.74 1.74 -6.74
N LYS A 137 13.00 1.41 -7.00
CA LYS A 137 13.45 0.91 -8.31
C LYS A 137 12.82 -0.43 -8.66
N LEU A 138 12.66 -1.30 -7.66
CA LEU A 138 12.07 -2.62 -7.82
C LEU A 138 10.61 -2.57 -8.30
N TYR A 139 9.82 -1.61 -7.78
CA TYR A 139 8.41 -1.46 -8.16
C TYR A 139 8.18 -0.64 -9.45
N GLN A 140 9.24 -0.13 -10.10
CA GLN A 140 9.12 0.63 -11.35
C GLN A 140 8.71 -0.25 -12.54
N PRO A 141 8.01 0.35 -13.57
CA PRO A 141 7.42 1.69 -13.58
C PRO A 141 6.23 1.78 -12.63
N LEU A 142 6.11 2.90 -11.91
CA LEU A 142 5.10 3.09 -10.88
C LEU A 142 3.75 3.50 -11.48
N LEU A 143 2.71 2.78 -11.10
CA LEU A 143 1.32 3.20 -11.27
C LEU A 143 0.83 3.81 -9.97
N TRP A 144 0.53 5.11 -9.98
CA TRP A 144 0.04 5.81 -8.80
C TRP A 144 -1.49 5.72 -8.70
N PRO A 145 -2.04 5.42 -7.50
CA PRO A 145 -3.48 5.51 -7.27
C PRO A 145 -4.00 6.95 -7.38
N ASP A 146 -5.25 7.10 -7.80
CA ASP A 146 -5.94 8.38 -7.85
C ASP A 146 -6.32 8.85 -6.44
N LEU A 147 -6.73 7.90 -5.58
CA LEU A 147 -7.03 8.11 -4.17
C LEU A 147 -6.31 7.06 -3.34
N VAL A 148 -5.76 7.49 -2.20
CA VAL A 148 -5.17 6.60 -1.21
C VAL A 148 -5.84 6.86 0.13
N PHE A 149 -6.56 5.88 0.63
CA PHE A 149 -7.10 5.88 1.98
C PHE A 149 -6.16 5.13 2.92
N TYR A 150 -5.49 5.86 3.80
CA TYR A 150 -4.65 5.30 4.84
C TYR A 150 -5.45 5.12 6.13
N PHE A 151 -5.65 3.88 6.55
CA PHE A 151 -6.33 3.53 7.81
C PHE A 151 -5.32 3.52 8.95
N ALA A 152 -5.26 4.63 9.66
CA ALA A 152 -4.37 4.82 10.79
C ALA A 152 -4.93 4.13 12.03
N VAL A 153 -4.10 3.36 12.71
CA VAL A 153 -4.37 2.75 14.03
C VAL A 153 -3.10 2.76 14.85
N THR A 154 -3.23 2.73 16.16
CA THR A 154 -2.08 2.55 17.05
C THR A 154 -1.51 1.12 16.93
N PRO A 155 -0.21 0.92 17.24
CA PRO A 155 0.38 -0.42 17.32
C PRO A 155 -0.38 -1.35 18.28
N ASP A 156 -0.84 -0.81 19.42
CA ASP A 156 -1.63 -1.54 20.41
C ASP A 156 -2.93 -2.05 19.82
N THR A 157 -3.67 -1.21 19.13
CA THR A 157 -4.93 -1.58 18.49
C THR A 157 -4.73 -2.59 17.37
N SER A 158 -3.70 -2.39 16.51
CA SER A 158 -3.33 -3.34 15.47
C SER A 158 -3.01 -4.70 16.08
N SER A 159 -2.11 -4.73 17.06
CA SER A 159 -1.68 -5.97 17.72
C SER A 159 -2.85 -6.68 18.39
N ARG A 160 -3.61 -5.98 19.23
CA ARG A 160 -4.79 -6.53 19.90
C ARG A 160 -5.78 -7.14 18.91
N ARG A 161 -6.15 -6.42 17.84
CA ARG A 161 -7.13 -6.90 16.86
C ARG A 161 -6.64 -8.14 16.09
N VAL A 162 -5.36 -8.21 15.78
CA VAL A 162 -4.79 -9.37 15.08
C VAL A 162 -4.65 -10.55 16.00
N THR A 163 -4.02 -10.36 17.17
CA THR A 163 -3.68 -11.46 18.10
C THR A 163 -4.87 -12.06 18.82
N THR A 164 -5.96 -11.29 18.98
CA THR A 164 -7.23 -11.83 19.52
C THR A 164 -7.89 -12.80 18.55
N THR A 165 -7.67 -12.64 17.23
CA THR A 165 -8.32 -13.48 16.22
C THR A 165 -7.48 -14.68 15.80
N ARG A 166 -6.15 -14.57 15.84
CA ARG A 166 -5.20 -15.59 15.41
C ARG A 166 -3.77 -15.25 15.82
N THR A 167 -2.91 -16.24 15.79
CA THR A 167 -1.46 -15.99 15.89
C THR A 167 -0.93 -15.48 14.54
N PRO A 168 -0.15 -14.36 14.52
CA PRO A 168 0.51 -13.89 13.30
C PRO A 168 1.47 -14.94 12.74
N ASN A 169 1.48 -15.11 11.42
CA ASN A 169 2.45 -16.02 10.79
C ASN A 169 3.88 -15.44 10.80
N PHE A 170 4.86 -16.24 10.42
CA PHE A 170 6.29 -15.91 10.51
C PHE A 170 6.63 -14.55 9.89
N TYR A 171 6.25 -14.30 8.63
CA TYR A 171 6.55 -13.04 7.93
C TYR A 171 5.60 -11.89 8.30
N GLU A 172 4.42 -12.21 8.79
CA GLU A 172 3.49 -11.19 9.28
C GLU A 172 3.95 -10.63 10.61
N SER A 173 4.47 -11.52 11.46
CA SER A 173 5.03 -11.12 12.76
C SER A 173 6.39 -10.44 12.64
N GLY A 174 7.06 -10.48 11.49
CA GLY A 174 8.39 -9.91 11.33
C GLY A 174 9.51 -10.73 11.95
N ARG A 175 9.29 -12.02 12.29
CA ARG A 175 10.33 -12.92 12.84
C ARG A 175 11.49 -13.15 11.90
N ASP A 176 11.33 -12.77 10.65
CA ASP A 176 12.41 -12.72 9.66
C ASP A 176 13.41 -11.57 9.90
N VAL A 177 13.08 -10.58 10.75
CA VAL A 177 13.89 -9.35 10.95
C VAL A 177 13.86 -8.77 12.38
N THR A 178 13.29 -9.46 13.35
CA THR A 178 13.16 -8.93 14.73
C THR A 178 14.00 -9.66 15.78
N ASP A 179 14.54 -10.83 15.47
CA ASP A 179 15.23 -11.72 16.42
C ASP A 179 14.41 -12.11 17.67
N ILE A 180 13.08 -11.92 17.60
CA ILE A 180 12.14 -12.22 18.69
C ILE A 180 11.40 -13.51 18.38
N ALA A 181 11.52 -14.51 19.26
CA ALA A 181 10.95 -15.83 19.05
C ALA A 181 9.42 -15.86 19.24
N ASP A 182 8.89 -15.09 20.20
CA ASP A 182 7.46 -15.02 20.43
C ASP A 182 6.75 -14.28 19.29
N PRO A 183 5.77 -14.88 18.60
CA PRO A 183 5.13 -14.29 17.43
C PRO A 183 4.28 -13.05 17.75
N VAL A 184 3.79 -12.89 18.98
CA VAL A 184 2.97 -11.74 19.37
C VAL A 184 3.86 -10.54 19.67
N GLU A 185 4.93 -10.74 20.43
CA GLU A 185 5.91 -9.71 20.74
C GLU A 185 6.66 -9.25 19.49
N SER A 186 7.07 -10.19 18.64
CA SER A 186 7.68 -9.91 17.35
C SER A 186 6.73 -9.10 16.45
N TYR A 187 5.45 -9.49 16.39
CA TYR A 187 4.46 -8.74 15.63
C TYR A 187 4.30 -7.31 16.14
N TYR A 188 4.22 -7.11 17.44
CA TYR A 188 4.11 -5.78 18.03
C TYR A 188 5.30 -4.90 17.63
N THR A 189 6.51 -5.42 17.77
CA THR A 189 7.74 -4.73 17.39
C THR A 189 7.78 -4.40 15.89
N PHE A 190 7.41 -5.35 15.06
CA PHE A 190 7.42 -5.17 13.60
C PHE A 190 6.33 -4.20 13.14
N VAL A 191 5.11 -4.32 13.68
CA VAL A 191 4.00 -3.44 13.28
C VAL A 191 4.24 -1.98 13.66
N GLN A 192 4.97 -1.71 14.76
CA GLN A 192 5.42 -0.35 15.08
C GLN A 192 6.30 0.25 13.98
N ARG A 193 7.24 -0.54 13.44
CA ARG A 193 8.08 -0.11 12.30
C ARG A 193 7.20 0.17 11.07
N VAL A 194 6.31 -0.74 10.73
CA VAL A 194 5.41 -0.62 9.56
C VAL A 194 4.48 0.60 9.67
N ILE A 195 3.90 0.86 10.85
CA ILE A 195 3.02 2.02 11.07
C ILE A 195 3.82 3.32 10.90
N ARG A 196 5.03 3.39 11.45
CA ARG A 196 5.91 4.56 11.30
C ARG A 196 6.22 4.86 9.84
N GLU A 197 6.51 3.83 9.04
CA GLU A 197 6.73 4.01 7.60
C GLU A 197 5.44 4.50 6.89
N TYR A 198 4.27 3.95 7.23
CA TYR A 198 3.00 4.44 6.68
C TYR A 198 2.69 5.89 7.05
N GLU A 199 2.97 6.31 8.29
CA GLU A 199 2.79 7.69 8.73
C GLU A 199 3.68 8.64 7.92
N SER A 200 4.95 8.29 7.71
CA SER A 200 5.87 9.03 6.85
C SER A 200 5.37 9.11 5.41
N LEU A 201 4.95 7.98 4.85
CA LEU A 201 4.38 7.92 3.49
C LEU A 201 3.09 8.73 3.38
N ALA A 202 2.23 8.72 4.41
CA ALA A 202 0.97 9.47 4.40
C ALA A 202 1.20 10.98 4.30
N ILE A 203 2.22 11.50 4.98
CA ILE A 203 2.62 12.90 4.89
C ILE A 203 3.17 13.21 3.50
N VAL A 204 4.17 12.44 3.07
CA VAL A 204 4.89 12.65 1.80
C VAL A 204 3.98 12.59 0.58
N PHE A 205 3.07 11.63 0.57
CA PHE A 205 2.17 11.37 -0.56
C PHE A 205 0.77 11.97 -0.34
N ASN A 206 0.59 12.82 0.67
CA ASN A 206 -0.67 13.47 1.01
C ASN A 206 -1.85 12.48 0.96
N MET A 207 -1.68 11.33 1.65
CA MET A 207 -2.72 10.31 1.69
C MET A 207 -3.90 10.81 2.52
N THR A 208 -5.09 10.40 2.14
CA THR A 208 -6.29 10.67 2.93
C THR A 208 -6.34 9.73 4.13
N THR A 209 -6.04 10.25 5.30
CA THR A 209 -6.02 9.46 6.54
C THR A 209 -7.45 9.24 7.06
N ILE A 210 -7.77 8.00 7.35
CA ILE A 210 -8.98 7.54 8.01
C ILE A 210 -8.60 7.06 9.40
N ASP A 211 -9.24 7.59 10.43
CA ASP A 211 -9.07 7.10 11.79
C ASP A 211 -9.69 5.70 11.92
N GLY A 212 -8.83 4.69 11.98
CA GLY A 212 -9.23 3.28 12.10
C GLY A 212 -9.70 2.89 13.51
N GLU A 213 -9.66 3.81 14.48
CA GLU A 213 -10.18 3.60 15.84
C GLU A 213 -11.67 3.95 15.94
N LEU A 214 -12.21 4.74 15.03
CA LEU A 214 -13.62 5.11 14.99
C LEU A 214 -14.54 3.91 14.71
N PRO A 215 -15.83 4.02 15.04
CA PRO A 215 -16.85 3.04 14.65
C PRO A 215 -16.90 2.81 13.14
N ILE A 216 -17.22 1.58 12.74
CA ILE A 216 -17.24 1.17 11.31
C ILE A 216 -18.15 2.09 10.47
N ALA A 217 -19.31 2.49 11.01
CA ALA A 217 -20.26 3.35 10.31
C ALA A 217 -19.69 4.74 10.03
N ASP A 218 -18.99 5.34 11.01
CA ASP A 218 -18.41 6.67 10.90
C ASP A 218 -17.25 6.68 9.90
N GLN A 219 -16.36 5.67 9.97
CA GLN A 219 -15.33 5.48 8.96
C GLN A 219 -15.93 5.37 7.55
N HIS A 220 -17.01 4.58 7.40
CA HIS A 220 -17.65 4.39 6.09
C HIS A 220 -18.32 5.67 5.59
N HIS A 221 -18.97 6.42 6.46
CA HIS A 221 -19.54 7.72 6.12
C HIS A 221 -18.45 8.67 5.61
N ARG A 222 -17.36 8.79 6.36
CA ARG A 222 -16.22 9.65 5.97
C ARG A 222 -15.57 9.25 4.66
N LEU A 223 -15.41 7.96 4.39
CA LEU A 223 -14.90 7.46 3.11
C LEU A 223 -15.77 7.91 1.92
N ARG A 224 -17.10 7.87 2.07
CA ARG A 224 -18.02 8.29 1.01
C ARG A 224 -17.96 9.78 0.73
N GLU A 225 -17.86 10.61 1.78
CA GLU A 225 -17.66 12.05 1.64
C GLU A 225 -16.37 12.36 0.90
N LEU A 226 -15.25 11.81 1.38
CA LEU A 226 -13.92 12.01 0.80
C LEU A 226 -13.81 11.52 -0.64
N PHE A 227 -14.48 10.43 -0.98
CA PHE A 227 -14.56 9.97 -2.36
C PHE A 227 -15.26 11.00 -3.25
N ARG A 228 -16.41 11.55 -2.79
CA ARG A 228 -17.12 12.57 -3.54
C ARG A 228 -16.31 13.86 -3.70
N GLU A 229 -15.59 14.28 -2.66
CA GLU A 229 -14.66 15.41 -2.69
C GLU A 229 -13.46 15.12 -3.60
N GLY A 230 -12.90 13.92 -3.52
CA GLY A 230 -11.70 13.51 -4.25
C GLY A 230 -11.90 13.41 -5.77
N GLN A 231 -13.12 13.17 -6.25
CA GLN A 231 -13.44 13.21 -7.68
C GLN A 231 -13.21 14.59 -8.32
N THR A 232 -13.11 15.63 -7.51
CA THR A 232 -12.90 17.01 -7.98
C THR A 232 -11.45 17.49 -7.93
N ARG A 233 -10.51 16.70 -7.37
CA ARG A 233 -9.11 17.10 -7.21
C ARG A 233 -8.25 16.65 -8.39
N PRO A 234 -7.54 17.57 -9.06
CA PRO A 234 -6.61 17.20 -10.12
C PRO A 234 -5.34 16.55 -9.53
N TRP A 235 -4.75 15.63 -10.28
CA TRP A 235 -3.50 14.89 -9.99
C TRP A 235 -2.26 15.75 -9.65
N SER A 236 -2.34 17.06 -9.78
CA SER A 236 -1.21 17.99 -9.67
C SER A 236 -0.75 18.32 -8.25
N GLU A 237 -1.49 17.87 -7.22
CA GLU A 237 -1.28 18.32 -5.84
C GLU A 237 -0.44 17.38 -4.96
N TRP A 238 0.33 16.47 -5.56
CA TRP A 238 1.31 15.69 -4.81
C TRP A 238 2.46 16.58 -4.38
N ASN A 239 2.75 16.63 -3.09
CA ASN A 239 3.86 17.42 -2.56
C ASN A 239 5.21 16.80 -2.96
N VAL A 240 5.75 17.25 -4.10
CA VAL A 240 7.01 16.72 -4.66
C VAL A 240 8.19 17.03 -3.76
N ASP A 241 8.14 18.15 -3.04
CA ASP A 241 9.23 18.59 -2.17
C ASP A 241 9.27 17.71 -0.90
N ALA A 242 8.10 17.38 -0.33
CA ALA A 242 8.02 16.43 0.78
C ALA A 242 8.49 15.02 0.40
N VAL A 243 8.25 14.57 -0.84
CA VAL A 243 8.81 13.29 -1.34
C VAL A 243 10.34 13.35 -1.41
N ALA A 244 10.90 14.47 -1.86
CA ALA A 244 12.35 14.67 -1.93
C ALA A 244 12.99 14.76 -0.52
N GLU A 245 12.33 15.45 0.41
CA GLU A 245 12.76 15.53 1.82
C GLU A 245 12.71 14.16 2.50
N TRP A 246 11.64 13.40 2.31
CA TRP A 246 11.53 12.05 2.85
C TRP A 246 12.62 11.12 2.34
N LEU A 247 12.95 11.16 1.05
CA LEU A 247 14.07 10.42 0.47
C LEU A 247 15.41 10.83 1.09
N ALA A 248 15.62 12.12 1.31
CA ALA A 248 16.85 12.64 1.90
C ALA A 248 17.02 12.22 3.37
N VAL A 249 15.93 12.22 4.15
CA VAL A 249 15.93 11.83 5.58
C VAL A 249 16.06 10.31 5.73
N SER A 250 15.36 9.53 4.91
CA SER A 250 15.39 8.05 4.97
C SER A 250 16.71 7.46 4.48
N GLY A 251 17.45 8.18 3.60
CA GLY A 251 18.77 7.77 3.10
C GLY A 251 19.97 8.11 4.01
N ASN A 252 19.81 9.05 4.95
CA ASN A 252 20.91 9.53 5.80
C ASN A 252 20.90 9.01 7.25
N GLY A 253 19.95 8.18 7.62
CA GLY A 253 19.71 7.78 9.02
C GLY A 253 19.88 6.29 9.32
N ARG A 254 20.53 5.50 8.43
CA ARG A 254 20.74 4.05 8.65
C ARG A 254 22.14 3.63 8.33
#